data_ebe7dcff150aae619fe011609a339bff
#
_entry.id   ebe7dcff150aae619fe011609a339bff
#
_cell.length_a   1.000
_cell.length_b   1.000
_cell.length_c   1.000
_cell.angle_alpha   90.00
_cell.angle_beta   90.00
_cell.angle_gamma   90.00
#
_symmetry.space_group_name_H-M   'P 1'
#
loop_
_entity.id
_entity.type
_entity.pdbx_description
1 polymer ?
#
loop_
_entity_poly.entity_id
_entity_poly.type
_entity_poly.pdbx_seq_one_letter_code
_entity_poly.pdbx_strand_id
1 'polypeptide(L)'
;MKKNILLGLTGSIACSKAEKFVQDYKNDFNFKIIATHSSKNYLTESFLSKNNVVTNWDDLNGSPHIDLARYSDIFIIYPATANFISKVNKGIADDLLSSTVLMFNKAMYIAPAMHEEMYLNDKTQNNLLELSQKYFILGPRYGNLDIGDQGLSLIHI
;
A
#
# COMPACT_ATOMS: atom_id res chain seq x y z
N MET A 1 -13.62 -2.84 -20.40
CA MET A 1 -13.33 -3.77 -19.28
C MET A 1 -12.61 -3.01 -18.19
N LYS A 2 -13.04 -3.12 -16.93
CA LYS A 2 -12.39 -2.43 -15.81
C LYS A 2 -11.01 -3.04 -15.53
N LYS A 3 -10.03 -2.18 -15.22
CA LYS A 3 -8.71 -2.65 -14.75
C LYS A 3 -8.81 -3.24 -13.35
N ASN A 4 -8.01 -4.27 -13.10
CA ASN A 4 -7.91 -4.92 -11.81
C ASN A 4 -6.76 -4.29 -11.00
N ILE A 5 -7.09 -3.66 -9.89
CA ILE A 5 -6.11 -3.05 -8.99
C ILE A 5 -5.94 -3.94 -7.77
N LEU A 6 -4.68 -4.27 -7.47
CA LEU A 6 -4.29 -4.78 -6.17
C LEU A 6 -3.87 -3.59 -5.29
N LEU A 7 -4.49 -3.44 -4.14
CA LEU A 7 -4.18 -2.40 -3.18
C LEU A 7 -3.56 -3.03 -1.93
N GLY A 8 -2.34 -2.60 -1.62
CA GLY A 8 -1.64 -2.99 -0.40
C GLY A 8 -1.72 -1.88 0.64
N LEU A 9 -2.16 -2.20 1.84
CA LEU A 9 -2.31 -1.28 2.96
C LEU A 9 -1.31 -1.61 4.05
N THR A 10 -0.50 -0.62 4.46
CA THR A 10 0.44 -0.77 5.57
C THR A 10 0.07 0.12 6.75
N GLY A 11 0.63 -0.12 7.93
CA GLY A 11 0.20 0.46 9.20
C GLY A 11 0.42 1.96 9.36
N SER A 12 -0.46 2.76 8.79
CA SER A 12 -0.44 4.22 8.87
C SER A 12 -1.85 4.77 9.05
N ILE A 13 -1.97 5.88 9.78
CA ILE A 13 -3.23 6.64 9.90
C ILE A 13 -3.77 7.10 8.53
N ALA A 14 -2.92 7.18 7.51
CA ALA A 14 -3.32 7.48 6.13
C ALA A 14 -4.16 6.38 5.47
N CYS A 15 -4.42 5.25 6.14
CA CYS A 15 -5.38 4.22 5.69
C CYS A 15 -6.78 4.79 5.46
N SER A 16 -7.21 5.81 6.20
CA SER A 16 -8.49 6.50 5.97
C SER A 16 -8.60 7.08 4.56
N LYS A 17 -7.50 7.57 4.00
CA LYS A 17 -7.44 8.08 2.63
C LYS A 17 -7.52 6.96 1.60
N ALA A 18 -6.93 5.80 1.90
CA ALA A 18 -7.03 4.62 1.06
C ALA A 18 -8.46 4.06 1.03
N GLU A 19 -9.17 4.07 2.17
CA GLU A 19 -10.60 3.72 2.20
C GLU A 19 -11.41 4.64 1.28
N LYS A 20 -11.18 5.95 1.37
CA LYS A 20 -11.84 6.93 0.51
C LYS A 20 -11.51 6.69 -0.97
N PHE A 21 -10.25 6.43 -1.30
CA PHE A 21 -9.81 6.11 -2.66
C PHE A 21 -10.58 4.92 -3.24
N VAL A 22 -10.70 3.83 -2.49
CA VAL A 22 -11.48 2.66 -2.94
C VAL A 22 -12.95 3.02 -3.14
N GLN A 23 -13.54 3.79 -2.21
CA GLN A 23 -14.92 4.20 -2.30
C GLN A 23 -15.19 5.07 -3.53
N ASP A 24 -14.31 6.01 -3.82
CA ASP A 24 -14.45 6.95 -4.95
C ASP A 24 -14.31 6.24 -6.30
N TYR A 25 -13.46 5.21 -6.39
CA TYR A 25 -13.11 4.57 -7.68
C TYR A 25 -13.63 3.14 -7.88
N LYS A 26 -14.40 2.58 -6.94
CA LYS A 26 -14.97 1.21 -7.06
C LYS A 26 -15.85 1.00 -8.30
N ASN A 27 -16.40 2.07 -8.86
CA ASN A 27 -17.21 1.99 -10.07
C ASN A 27 -16.36 1.96 -11.35
N ASP A 28 -15.10 2.38 -11.27
CA ASP A 28 -14.19 2.47 -12.43
C ASP A 28 -13.21 1.29 -12.47
N PHE A 29 -12.85 0.75 -11.31
CA PHE A 29 -11.87 -0.32 -11.15
C PHE A 29 -12.39 -1.49 -10.32
N ASN A 30 -11.80 -2.66 -10.55
CA ASN A 30 -11.98 -3.81 -9.67
C ASN A 30 -10.84 -3.83 -8.64
N PHE A 31 -11.18 -3.79 -7.36
CA PHE A 31 -10.19 -3.83 -6.29
C PHE A 31 -10.08 -5.22 -5.65
N LYS A 32 -8.84 -5.67 -5.42
CA LYS A 32 -8.49 -6.64 -4.41
C LYS A 32 -7.55 -5.98 -3.42
N ILE A 33 -7.69 -6.28 -2.13
CA ILE A 33 -7.02 -5.52 -1.07
C ILE A 33 -6.31 -6.49 -0.14
N ILE A 34 -5.01 -6.23 0.07
CA ILE A 34 -4.20 -6.89 1.10
C ILE A 34 -3.87 -5.86 2.17
N ALA A 35 -4.17 -6.16 3.42
CA ALA A 35 -3.82 -5.32 4.56
C ALA A 35 -2.79 -6.04 5.44
N THR A 36 -1.71 -5.35 5.83
CA THR A 36 -0.80 -5.88 6.83
C THR A 36 -1.49 -5.98 8.18
N HIS A 37 -0.98 -6.81 9.08
CA HIS A 37 -1.56 -6.93 10.42
C HIS A 37 -1.63 -5.57 11.15
N SER A 38 -0.59 -4.75 11.05
CA SER A 38 -0.55 -3.41 11.65
C SER A 38 -1.56 -2.43 11.06
N SER A 39 -1.92 -2.57 9.78
CA SER A 39 -2.88 -1.66 9.13
C SER A 39 -4.31 -1.84 9.61
N LYS A 40 -4.66 -3.01 10.16
CA LYS A 40 -6.00 -3.26 10.72
C LYS A 40 -6.42 -2.25 11.77
N ASN A 41 -5.46 -1.74 12.56
CA ASN A 41 -5.73 -0.76 13.60
C ASN A 41 -6.18 0.62 13.07
N TYR A 42 -6.00 0.85 11.77
CA TYR A 42 -6.28 2.11 11.09
C TYR A 42 -7.38 2.01 10.04
N LEU A 43 -8.01 0.84 9.93
CA LEU A 43 -9.10 0.56 8.98
C LEU A 43 -10.42 0.37 9.73
N THR A 44 -11.50 0.84 9.13
CA THR A 44 -12.84 0.63 9.69
C THR A 44 -13.30 -0.82 9.49
N GLU A 45 -14.06 -1.35 10.46
CA GLU A 45 -14.64 -2.69 10.33
C GLU A 45 -15.55 -2.80 9.10
N SER A 46 -16.27 -1.72 8.78
CA SER A 46 -17.10 -1.64 7.58
C SER A 46 -16.28 -1.78 6.30
N PHE A 47 -15.10 -1.16 6.24
CA PHE A 47 -14.21 -1.29 5.08
C PHE A 47 -13.67 -2.70 4.94
N LEU A 48 -13.19 -3.28 6.05
CA LEU A 48 -12.64 -4.64 6.08
C LEU A 48 -13.64 -5.67 5.58
N SER A 49 -14.89 -5.60 6.05
CA SER A 49 -15.93 -6.56 5.70
C SER A 49 -16.48 -6.38 4.28
N LYS A 50 -16.76 -5.13 3.88
CA LYS A 50 -17.38 -4.84 2.57
C LYS A 50 -16.46 -5.07 1.38
N ASN A 51 -15.14 -5.01 1.59
CA ASN A 51 -14.17 -5.12 0.50
C ASN A 51 -13.42 -6.47 0.49
N ASN A 52 -13.82 -7.43 1.32
CA ASN A 52 -13.14 -8.73 1.43
C ASN A 52 -11.63 -8.58 1.57
N VAL A 53 -11.20 -7.74 2.52
CA VAL A 53 -9.78 -7.43 2.73
C VAL A 53 -9.06 -8.68 3.24
N VAL A 54 -8.02 -9.08 2.52
CA VAL A 54 -7.17 -10.22 2.87
C VAL A 54 -6.05 -9.77 3.78
N THR A 55 -5.82 -10.49 4.86
CA THR A 55 -4.79 -10.14 5.85
C THR A 55 -3.77 -11.24 6.07
N ASN A 56 -4.25 -12.49 6.06
CA ASN A 56 -3.44 -13.67 6.34
C ASN A 56 -3.41 -14.62 5.15
N TRP A 57 -2.44 -15.51 5.17
CA TRP A 57 -2.31 -16.57 4.17
C TRP A 57 -3.53 -17.47 4.08
N ASP A 58 -4.15 -17.75 5.24
CA ASP A 58 -5.29 -18.67 5.35
C ASP A 58 -6.64 -18.03 4.98
N ASP A 59 -6.67 -16.72 4.71
CA ASP A 59 -7.90 -16.03 4.27
C ASP A 59 -8.36 -16.47 2.87
N LEU A 60 -7.45 -17.05 2.08
CA LEU A 60 -7.71 -17.57 0.74
C LEU A 60 -7.12 -18.97 0.57
N ASN A 61 -7.77 -19.78 -0.25
CA ASN A 61 -7.25 -21.10 -0.61
C ASN A 61 -6.09 -21.01 -1.63
N GLY A 62 -5.24 -22.02 -1.65
CA GLY A 62 -4.18 -22.13 -2.63
C GLY A 62 -2.93 -21.29 -2.33
N SER A 63 -2.48 -20.50 -3.30
CA SER A 63 -1.29 -19.65 -3.18
C SER A 63 -1.67 -18.17 -3.34
N PRO A 64 -2.17 -17.52 -2.29
CA PRO A 64 -2.78 -16.17 -2.37
C PRO A 64 -1.88 -15.13 -3.02
N HIS A 65 -0.59 -15.10 -2.70
CA HIS A 65 0.38 -14.14 -3.26
C HIS A 65 0.53 -14.30 -4.78
N ILE A 66 0.49 -15.53 -5.27
CA ILE A 66 0.58 -15.83 -6.71
C ILE A 66 -0.71 -15.40 -7.41
N ASP A 67 -1.84 -15.81 -6.86
CA ASP A 67 -3.15 -15.59 -7.49
C ASP A 67 -3.50 -14.09 -7.51
N LEU A 68 -3.22 -13.36 -6.43
CA LEU A 68 -3.42 -11.92 -6.36
C LEU A 68 -2.50 -11.16 -7.32
N ALA A 69 -1.23 -11.56 -7.41
CA ALA A 69 -0.28 -10.95 -8.35
C ALA A 69 -0.69 -11.18 -9.81
N ARG A 70 -1.11 -12.39 -10.16
CA ARG A 70 -1.53 -12.72 -11.54
C ARG A 70 -2.84 -12.07 -11.94
N TYR A 71 -3.80 -12.01 -11.04
CA TYR A 71 -5.10 -11.36 -11.27
C TYR A 71 -4.97 -9.89 -11.62
N SER A 72 -4.04 -9.18 -11.01
CA SER A 72 -4.01 -7.73 -11.00
C SER A 72 -3.23 -7.15 -12.17
N ASP A 73 -3.71 -6.05 -12.73
CA ASP A 73 -3.05 -5.29 -13.80
C ASP A 73 -2.08 -4.27 -13.22
N ILE A 74 -2.43 -3.70 -12.07
CA ILE A 74 -1.71 -2.64 -11.37
C ILE A 74 -1.65 -2.99 -9.89
N PHE A 75 -0.51 -2.74 -9.25
CA PHE A 75 -0.33 -2.86 -7.82
C PHE A 75 -0.03 -1.50 -7.20
N ILE A 76 -0.77 -1.12 -6.18
CA ILE A 76 -0.59 0.16 -5.46
C ILE A 76 -0.38 -0.15 -3.98
N ILE A 77 0.75 0.28 -3.43
CA ILE A 77 1.00 0.27 -1.98
C ILE A 77 0.64 1.65 -1.44
N TYR A 78 -0.50 1.76 -0.80
CA TYR A 78 -1.06 3.03 -0.35
C TYR A 78 -1.91 2.88 0.92
N PRO A 79 -1.44 3.35 2.07
CA PRO A 79 -0.16 4.01 2.35
C PRO A 79 1.02 3.04 2.46
N ALA A 80 2.24 3.49 2.12
CA ALA A 80 3.48 2.77 2.30
C ALA A 80 4.30 3.38 3.43
N THR A 81 4.44 2.67 4.56
CA THR A 81 5.26 3.10 5.70
C THR A 81 6.76 2.95 5.40
N ALA A 82 7.60 3.69 6.13
CA ALA A 82 9.05 3.56 6.03
C ALA A 82 9.54 2.12 6.24
N ASN A 83 8.93 1.39 7.19
CA ASN A 83 9.20 -0.03 7.42
C ASN A 83 8.92 -0.86 6.18
N PHE A 84 7.74 -0.70 5.58
CA PHE A 84 7.36 -1.49 4.40
C PHE A 84 8.21 -1.15 3.18
N ILE A 85 8.52 0.13 2.96
CA ILE A 85 9.45 0.59 1.91
C ILE A 85 10.83 -0.08 2.06
N SER A 86 11.35 -0.13 3.28
CA SER A 86 12.61 -0.81 3.57
C SER A 86 12.55 -2.32 3.27
N LYS A 87 11.46 -3.00 3.63
CA LYS A 87 11.24 -4.43 3.32
C LYS A 87 11.23 -4.67 1.81
N VAL A 88 10.47 -3.88 1.06
CA VAL A 88 10.40 -4.00 -0.41
C VAL A 88 11.78 -3.82 -1.02
N ASN A 89 12.54 -2.81 -0.58
CA ASN A 89 13.88 -2.53 -1.10
C ASN A 89 14.87 -3.67 -0.81
N LYS A 90 14.72 -4.36 0.31
CA LYS A 90 15.60 -5.47 0.71
C LYS A 90 15.09 -6.86 0.29
N GLY A 91 13.92 -6.93 -0.37
CA GLY A 91 13.33 -8.20 -0.79
C GLY A 91 12.87 -9.07 0.38
N ILE A 92 12.48 -8.47 1.51
CA ILE A 92 11.95 -9.19 2.67
C ILE A 92 10.50 -9.59 2.38
N ALA A 93 10.20 -10.87 2.49
CA ALA A 93 8.88 -11.46 2.24
C ALA A 93 8.39 -12.22 3.49
N ASP A 94 8.12 -11.49 4.55
CA ASP A 94 7.73 -12.03 5.86
C ASP A 94 6.22 -12.00 6.13
N ASP A 95 5.45 -11.44 5.19
CA ASP A 95 3.98 -11.44 5.21
C ASP A 95 3.40 -11.62 3.81
N LEU A 96 2.06 -11.73 3.72
CA LEU A 96 1.38 -11.91 2.44
C LEU A 96 1.62 -10.74 1.48
N LEU A 97 1.59 -9.50 1.99
CA LEU A 97 1.77 -8.31 1.16
C LEU A 97 3.18 -8.25 0.56
N SER A 98 4.22 -8.39 1.38
CA SER A 98 5.62 -8.36 0.93
C SER A 98 5.96 -9.52 0.00
N SER A 99 5.39 -10.71 0.23
CA SER A 99 5.53 -11.85 -0.67
C SER A 99 4.85 -11.61 -2.02
N THR A 100 3.69 -10.95 -2.02
CA THR A 100 2.98 -10.59 -3.25
C THR A 100 3.78 -9.56 -4.06
N VAL A 101 4.45 -8.62 -3.39
CA VAL A 101 5.36 -7.66 -4.06
C VAL A 101 6.45 -8.38 -4.86
N LEU A 102 7.08 -9.41 -4.28
CA LEU A 102 8.11 -10.19 -4.99
C LEU A 102 7.58 -10.94 -6.21
N MET A 103 6.32 -11.35 -6.17
CA MET A 103 5.66 -12.05 -7.29
C MET A 103 5.20 -11.12 -8.41
N PHE A 104 5.00 -9.82 -8.09
CA PHE A 104 4.38 -8.90 -9.02
C PHE A 104 5.41 -8.31 -10.01
N ASN A 105 5.16 -8.49 -11.30
CA ASN A 105 6.07 -8.11 -12.39
C ASN A 105 5.50 -7.07 -13.38
N LYS A 106 4.41 -6.41 -13.01
CA LYS A 106 3.76 -5.36 -13.82
C LYS A 106 3.95 -3.99 -13.17
N ALA A 107 3.18 -2.98 -13.57
CA ALA A 107 3.26 -1.63 -13.02
C ALA A 107 2.91 -1.60 -11.52
N MET A 108 3.86 -1.19 -10.69
CA MET A 108 3.66 -1.02 -9.26
C MET A 108 3.95 0.43 -8.84
N TYR A 109 3.07 0.93 -7.99
CA TYR A 109 3.08 2.29 -7.46
C TYR A 109 3.24 2.23 -5.94
N ILE A 110 4.13 3.04 -5.40
CA ILE A 110 4.39 3.13 -3.97
C ILE A 110 4.13 4.57 -3.52
N ALA A 111 3.21 4.74 -2.59
CA ALA A 111 2.80 6.03 -2.05
C ALA A 111 3.26 6.16 -0.59
N PRO A 112 4.43 6.79 -0.32
CA PRO A 112 4.98 6.93 1.03
C PRO A 112 4.07 7.74 1.94
N ALA A 113 3.91 7.28 3.20
CA ALA A 113 3.16 7.97 4.24
C ALA A 113 3.87 7.82 5.58
N MET A 114 4.43 8.93 6.09
CA MET A 114 5.17 8.97 7.35
C MET A 114 5.39 10.42 7.78
N HIS A 115 5.87 10.62 9.00
CA HIS A 115 6.36 11.92 9.46
C HIS A 115 7.53 12.42 8.61
N GLU A 116 7.65 13.75 8.52
CA GLU A 116 8.68 14.39 7.68
C GLU A 116 10.09 13.95 8.05
N GLU A 117 10.41 13.87 9.33
CA GLU A 117 11.71 13.44 9.81
C GLU A 117 12.06 12.02 9.38
N MET A 118 11.08 11.11 9.34
CA MET A 118 11.26 9.76 8.83
C MET A 118 11.47 9.75 7.32
N TYR A 119 10.75 10.61 6.61
CA TYR A 119 10.87 10.73 5.16
C TYR A 119 12.23 11.30 4.77
N LEU A 120 12.70 12.35 5.45
CA LEU A 120 13.99 13.01 5.18
C LEU A 120 15.20 12.21 5.69
N ASN A 121 14.98 11.15 6.44
CA ASN A 121 16.08 10.29 6.90
C ASN A 121 16.80 9.66 5.70
N ASP A 122 18.12 9.70 5.71
CA ASP A 122 18.98 9.20 4.62
C ASP A 122 18.66 7.76 4.22
N LYS A 123 18.32 6.90 5.17
CA LYS A 123 17.96 5.50 4.88
C LYS A 123 16.66 5.40 4.09
N THR A 124 15.66 6.19 4.46
CA THR A 124 14.39 6.26 3.73
C THR A 124 14.59 6.82 2.33
N GLN A 125 15.34 7.92 2.21
CA GLN A 125 15.63 8.52 0.91
C GLN A 125 16.40 7.57 0.00
N ASN A 126 17.41 6.87 0.52
CA ASN A 126 18.17 5.87 -0.26
C ASN A 126 17.27 4.71 -0.69
N ASN A 127 16.41 4.18 0.19
CA ASN A 127 15.45 3.14 -0.17
C ASN A 127 14.50 3.59 -1.29
N LEU A 128 13.96 4.81 -1.21
CA LEU A 128 13.08 5.36 -2.23
C LEU A 128 13.79 5.59 -3.56
N LEU A 129 15.04 6.07 -3.52
CA LEU A 129 15.85 6.26 -4.72
C LEU A 129 16.12 4.93 -5.44
N GLU A 130 16.53 3.90 -4.71
CA GLU A 130 16.73 2.56 -5.28
C GLU A 130 15.43 1.99 -5.86
N LEU A 131 14.32 2.10 -5.13
CA LEU A 131 13.02 1.61 -5.60
C LEU A 131 12.47 2.38 -6.81
N SER A 132 12.79 3.66 -6.94
CA SER A 132 12.37 4.49 -8.08
C SER A 132 12.95 4.05 -9.41
N GLN A 133 14.01 3.24 -9.40
CA GLN A 133 14.58 2.63 -10.61
C GLN A 133 13.68 1.53 -11.21
N LYS A 134 12.79 0.96 -10.39
CA LYS A 134 11.92 -0.16 -10.79
C LYS A 134 10.43 0.16 -10.68
N TYR A 135 10.05 0.99 -9.72
CA TYR A 135 8.66 1.26 -9.36
C TYR A 135 8.35 2.75 -9.43
N PHE A 136 7.07 3.09 -9.56
CA PHE A 136 6.62 4.48 -9.54
C PHE A 136 6.42 4.96 -8.10
N ILE A 137 7.16 5.97 -7.69
CA ILE A 137 6.99 6.60 -6.37
C ILE A 137 6.01 7.76 -6.52
N LEU A 138 4.90 7.70 -5.78
CA LEU A 138 3.83 8.70 -5.81
C LEU A 138 3.92 9.60 -4.57
N GLY A 139 4.14 10.90 -4.78
CA GLY A 139 4.28 11.85 -3.66
C GLY A 139 5.53 11.60 -2.82
N PRO A 140 5.54 11.99 -1.57
CA PRO A 140 4.47 12.68 -0.82
C PRO A 140 4.39 14.17 -1.15
N ARG A 141 3.28 14.81 -0.71
CA ARG A 141 3.12 16.27 -0.73
C ARG A 141 2.95 16.78 0.69
N TYR A 142 3.37 18.02 0.94
CA TYR A 142 3.09 18.69 2.21
C TYR A 142 1.59 18.87 2.42
N GLY A 143 1.11 18.60 3.63
CA GLY A 143 -0.29 18.76 4.00
C GLY A 143 -0.50 18.57 5.49
N ASN A 144 -1.73 18.79 5.95
CA ASN A 144 -2.09 18.49 7.33
C ASN A 144 -2.17 16.98 7.52
N LEU A 145 -1.51 16.50 8.56
CA LEU A 145 -1.69 15.12 9.04
C LEU A 145 -3.03 15.04 9.80
N ASP A 146 -3.64 13.86 9.78
CA ASP A 146 -4.92 13.62 10.48
C ASP A 146 -4.84 13.81 12.01
N ILE A 147 -3.65 13.97 12.57
CA ILE A 147 -3.37 14.24 14.00
C ILE A 147 -3.15 15.73 14.32
N GLY A 148 -3.37 16.63 13.36
CA GLY A 148 -3.23 18.08 13.56
C GLY A 148 -1.83 18.65 13.36
N ASP A 149 -0.82 17.80 13.14
CA ASP A 149 0.54 18.26 12.80
C ASP A 149 0.69 18.49 11.30
N GLN A 150 1.64 19.36 10.92
CA GLN A 150 2.06 19.49 9.54
C GLN A 150 3.08 18.41 9.19
N GLY A 151 2.90 17.75 8.09
CA GLY A 151 3.81 16.69 7.63
C GLY A 151 3.54 16.28 6.20
N LEU A 152 4.31 15.29 5.76
CA LEU A 152 4.18 14.74 4.41
C LEU A 152 2.94 13.85 4.34
N SER A 153 1.87 14.39 3.82
CA SER A 153 0.62 13.68 3.61
C SER A 153 0.47 13.27 2.14
N LEU A 154 -0.07 12.08 1.94
CA LEU A 154 -0.55 11.66 0.63
C LEU A 154 -1.84 12.41 0.31
N ILE A 155 -1.71 13.63 -0.19
CA ILE A 155 -2.84 14.41 -0.65
C ILE A 155 -2.92 14.29 -2.17
N HIS A 156 -4.00 13.72 -2.64
CA HIS A 156 -4.40 13.60 -4.05
C HIS A 156 -3.45 12.79 -4.95
N ILE A 157 -3.84 11.55 -5.17
CA ILE A 157 -3.52 10.81 -6.39
C ILE A 157 -4.64 11.07 -7.40
#